data_96cdcf1dbff882952c892754d62b3a3e
#
_entry.id   96cdcf1dbff882952c892754d62b3a3e
#
_cell.length_a   1.000
_cell.length_b   1.000
_cell.length_c   1.000
_cell.angle_alpha   90.00
_cell.angle_beta   90.00
_cell.angle_gamma   90.00
#
_symmetry.space_group_name_H-M   'P 1'
#
loop_
_entity.id
_entity.type
_entity.pdbx_description
1 polymer ?
#
loop_
_entity_poly.entity_id
_entity_poly.type
_entity_poly.pdbx_seq_one_letter_code
_entity_poly.pdbx_strand_id
1 'polypeptide(L)'
;MTLEKLKQYNGKNGQKAYIAYKGNVYDVSSSPLWKNGVHQKMHEAGLDLTELLEKAPHSEEVFERFTIVDTLDQENNSKSAWVKWYRKYHPHPMLVHFPIALHLFAAGLNILFLFYQESSFATAVFYSFFVATIMGILAMFSGILSWWINYQLAFTHVFLIKLSLSIITLLLGIVGISIYLDNPDVVYLTSLKSILYHAIIFLTGITVMVLAYNGGKITWPDEESS
;
A
#
# COMPACT_ATOMS: atom_id res chain seq x y z
N MET A 1 14.63 -28.28 0.87
CA MET A 1 13.74 -27.79 -0.23
C MET A 1 14.23 -26.43 -0.69
N THR A 2 14.35 -26.19 -2.01
CA THR A 2 14.70 -24.85 -2.54
C THR A 2 13.48 -23.92 -2.52
N LEU A 3 13.70 -22.58 -2.55
CA LEU A 3 12.62 -21.59 -2.65
C LEU A 3 11.79 -21.78 -3.92
N GLU A 4 12.41 -22.15 -5.05
CA GLU A 4 11.69 -22.41 -6.31
C GLU A 4 10.74 -23.61 -6.20
N LYS A 5 11.14 -24.65 -5.49
CA LYS A 5 10.29 -25.81 -5.23
C LYS A 5 9.16 -25.45 -4.25
N LEU A 6 9.44 -24.63 -3.24
CA LEU A 6 8.43 -24.17 -2.28
C LEU A 6 7.30 -23.40 -2.95
N LYS A 7 7.59 -22.54 -3.94
CA LYS A 7 6.59 -21.78 -4.72
C LYS A 7 5.52 -22.64 -5.40
N GLN A 8 5.83 -23.90 -5.71
CA GLN A 8 4.88 -24.83 -6.31
C GLN A 8 3.77 -25.25 -5.32
N TYR A 9 4.03 -25.17 -4.05
CA TYR A 9 3.10 -25.55 -2.96
C TYR A 9 2.29 -24.35 -2.47
N ASN A 10 1.60 -23.67 -3.39
CA ASN A 10 0.89 -22.42 -3.14
C ASN A 10 -0.59 -22.58 -2.71
N GLY A 11 -1.08 -23.82 -2.54
CA GLY A 11 -2.45 -24.10 -2.12
C GLY A 11 -3.53 -23.84 -3.18
N LYS A 12 -3.15 -23.53 -4.43
CA LYS A 12 -4.07 -23.28 -5.56
C LYS A 12 -4.18 -24.55 -6.44
N ASN A 13 -5.29 -24.68 -7.17
CA ASN A 13 -5.52 -25.77 -8.13
C ASN A 13 -5.32 -27.19 -7.55
N GLY A 14 -5.71 -27.39 -6.29
CA GLY A 14 -5.54 -28.69 -5.61
C GLY A 14 -4.14 -29.00 -5.10
N GLN A 15 -3.20 -28.07 -5.24
CA GLN A 15 -1.86 -28.19 -4.66
C GLN A 15 -1.91 -28.01 -3.14
N LYS A 16 -0.97 -28.64 -2.45
CA LYS A 16 -0.77 -28.41 -1.01
C LYS A 16 -0.30 -26.98 -0.77
N ALA A 17 -0.65 -26.45 0.41
CA ALA A 17 -0.20 -25.15 0.87
C ALA A 17 0.95 -25.34 1.86
N TYR A 18 2.17 -24.94 1.47
CA TYR A 18 3.34 -24.97 2.34
C TYR A 18 3.86 -23.55 2.56
N ILE A 19 4.41 -23.31 3.74
CA ILE A 19 5.13 -22.09 4.07
C ILE A 19 6.47 -22.43 4.70
N ALA A 20 7.46 -21.56 4.54
CA ALA A 20 8.69 -21.68 5.30
C ALA A 20 8.71 -20.65 6.46
N TYR A 21 9.24 -21.08 7.61
CA TYR A 21 9.49 -20.24 8.78
C TYR A 21 10.75 -20.71 9.51
N LYS A 22 11.70 -19.82 9.72
CA LYS A 22 12.99 -20.10 10.38
C LYS A 22 13.69 -21.35 9.84
N GLY A 23 13.66 -21.51 8.51
CA GLY A 23 14.32 -22.63 7.83
C GLY A 23 13.54 -23.95 7.82
N ASN A 24 12.40 -24.06 8.49
CA ASN A 24 11.51 -25.22 8.45
C ASN A 24 10.37 -24.96 7.47
N VAL A 25 9.94 -26.00 6.74
CA VAL A 25 8.79 -25.96 5.84
C VAL A 25 7.61 -26.67 6.48
N TYR A 26 6.52 -25.95 6.64
CA TYR A 26 5.29 -26.40 7.31
C TYR A 26 4.17 -26.67 6.32
N ASP A 27 3.44 -27.79 6.47
CA ASP A 27 2.20 -28.07 5.73
C ASP A 27 1.02 -27.38 6.44
N VAL A 28 0.52 -26.30 5.84
CA VAL A 28 -0.62 -25.53 6.35
C VAL A 28 -1.92 -25.82 5.59
N SER A 29 -1.94 -26.85 4.73
CA SER A 29 -3.07 -27.20 3.84
C SER A 29 -4.36 -27.50 4.60
N SER A 30 -4.26 -28.05 5.81
CA SER A 30 -5.42 -28.41 6.65
C SER A 30 -6.01 -27.22 7.43
N SER A 31 -5.31 -26.09 7.45
CA SER A 31 -5.75 -24.93 8.22
C SER A 31 -6.82 -24.13 7.48
N PRO A 32 -8.00 -23.87 8.08
CA PRO A 32 -9.03 -23.03 7.48
C PRO A 32 -8.58 -21.59 7.26
N LEU A 33 -7.55 -21.13 7.99
CA LEU A 33 -6.95 -19.80 7.84
C LEU A 33 -6.09 -19.67 6.57
N TRP A 34 -5.74 -20.80 5.92
CA TRP A 34 -4.94 -20.88 4.70
C TRP A 34 -5.78 -21.33 3.49
N LYS A 35 -7.05 -21.00 3.48
CA LYS A 35 -7.98 -21.38 2.41
C LYS A 35 -7.46 -20.89 1.05
N ASN A 36 -7.36 -21.82 0.06
CA ASN A 36 -6.77 -21.54 -1.25
C ASN A 36 -5.33 -20.99 -1.19
N GLY A 37 -4.57 -21.35 -0.16
CA GLY A 37 -3.19 -20.92 0.02
C GLY A 37 -3.00 -19.46 0.42
N VAL A 38 -4.04 -18.77 0.87
CA VAL A 38 -3.96 -17.37 1.28
C VAL A 38 -4.36 -17.22 2.74
N HIS A 39 -3.49 -16.60 3.55
CA HIS A 39 -3.75 -16.26 4.93
C HIS A 39 -4.10 -14.77 5.06
N GLN A 40 -5.24 -14.46 5.71
CA GLN A 40 -5.71 -13.10 5.99
C GLN A 40 -5.75 -12.19 4.74
N LYS A 41 -5.93 -12.74 3.55
CA LYS A 41 -5.89 -12.01 2.27
C LYS A 41 -4.57 -11.25 2.00
N MET A 42 -3.53 -11.51 2.80
CA MET A 42 -2.25 -10.77 2.76
C MET A 42 -1.04 -11.66 2.47
N HIS A 43 -1.04 -12.90 2.94
CA HIS A 43 0.10 -13.81 2.81
C HIS A 43 -0.27 -15.01 1.96
N GLU A 44 0.57 -15.35 1.00
CA GLU A 44 0.38 -16.53 0.14
C GLU A 44 1.28 -17.67 0.61
N ALA A 45 0.77 -18.91 0.49
CA ALA A 45 1.58 -20.11 0.63
C ALA A 45 2.59 -20.22 -0.54
N GLY A 46 3.61 -21.03 -0.37
CA GLY A 46 4.71 -21.15 -1.32
C GLY A 46 5.86 -20.19 -1.04
N LEU A 47 5.85 -19.47 0.09
CA LEU A 47 6.81 -18.42 0.42
C LEU A 47 7.53 -18.68 1.75
N ASP A 48 8.74 -18.10 1.89
CA ASP A 48 9.40 -17.95 3.19
C ASP A 48 8.83 -16.73 3.92
N LEU A 49 8.10 -16.98 4.98
CA LEU A 49 7.41 -15.97 5.77
C LEU A 49 8.14 -15.60 7.07
N THR A 50 9.40 -16.03 7.26
CA THR A 50 10.16 -15.82 8.48
C THR A 50 10.12 -14.37 8.96
N GLU A 51 10.46 -13.42 8.09
CA GLU A 51 10.53 -12.01 8.49
C GLU A 51 9.14 -11.33 8.61
N LEU A 52 8.12 -11.89 7.98
CA LEU A 52 6.75 -11.36 8.06
C LEU A 52 6.07 -11.82 9.35
N LEU A 53 6.32 -13.06 9.73
CA LEU A 53 5.73 -13.68 10.94
C LEU A 53 6.41 -13.24 12.23
N GLU A 54 7.67 -12.79 12.19
CA GLU A 54 8.33 -12.18 13.37
C GLU A 54 7.60 -10.91 13.85
N LYS A 55 6.81 -10.28 12.99
CA LYS A 55 6.01 -9.08 13.29
C LYS A 55 4.52 -9.39 13.47
N ALA A 56 4.14 -10.65 13.40
CA ALA A 56 2.76 -11.05 13.58
C ALA A 56 2.32 -10.91 15.05
N PRO A 57 1.06 -10.61 15.32
CA PRO A 57 0.54 -10.44 16.69
C PRO A 57 0.43 -11.75 17.47
N HIS A 58 0.66 -12.91 16.84
CA HIS A 58 0.60 -14.22 17.46
C HIS A 58 1.99 -14.80 17.72
N SER A 59 2.12 -15.64 18.74
CA SER A 59 3.38 -16.31 19.12
C SER A 59 3.76 -17.42 18.12
N GLU A 60 5.02 -17.88 18.18
CA GLU A 60 5.54 -18.98 17.36
C GLU A 60 4.86 -20.33 17.66
N GLU A 61 4.19 -20.48 18.79
CA GLU A 61 3.44 -21.68 19.19
C GLU A 61 2.36 -22.10 18.17
N VAL A 62 1.91 -21.17 17.31
CA VAL A 62 0.97 -21.49 16.24
C VAL A 62 1.52 -22.54 15.26
N PHE A 63 2.84 -22.67 15.15
CA PHE A 63 3.49 -23.64 14.26
C PHE A 63 3.55 -25.04 14.83
N GLU A 64 3.43 -25.23 16.14
CA GLU A 64 3.47 -26.55 16.80
C GLU A 64 2.34 -27.48 16.31
N ARG A 65 1.26 -26.89 15.82
CA ARG A 65 0.12 -27.63 15.25
C ARG A 65 0.31 -28.09 13.80
N PHE A 66 1.37 -27.64 13.13
CA PHE A 66 1.63 -27.97 11.74
C PHE A 66 2.80 -28.93 11.60
N THR A 67 2.68 -29.87 10.64
CA THR A 67 3.74 -30.84 10.39
C THR A 67 4.87 -30.18 9.62
N ILE A 68 6.11 -30.34 10.09
CA ILE A 68 7.30 -30.01 9.31
C ILE A 68 7.47 -31.08 8.24
N VAL A 69 7.46 -30.66 6.97
CA VAL A 69 7.54 -31.56 5.81
C VAL A 69 8.91 -31.55 5.14
N ASP A 70 9.70 -30.49 5.37
CA ASP A 70 11.05 -30.34 4.82
C ASP A 70 11.80 -29.22 5.56
N THR A 71 13.07 -29.03 5.22
CA THR A 71 13.87 -27.86 5.60
C THR A 71 14.20 -27.03 4.37
N LEU A 72 14.24 -25.70 4.52
CA LEU A 72 14.59 -24.80 3.43
C LEU A 72 16.12 -24.75 3.26
N ASP A 73 16.59 -24.96 2.04
CA ASP A 73 18.01 -24.85 1.72
C ASP A 73 18.48 -23.40 1.89
N GLN A 74 19.46 -23.17 2.74
CA GLN A 74 19.91 -21.82 3.12
C GLN A 74 20.79 -21.13 2.06
N GLU A 75 21.07 -21.76 0.93
CA GLU A 75 22.04 -21.26 -0.06
C GLU A 75 21.69 -19.91 -0.73
N ASN A 76 20.49 -19.38 -0.54
CA ASN A 76 20.08 -18.11 -1.18
C ASN A 76 19.47 -17.05 -0.24
N ASN A 77 19.69 -17.17 1.08
CA ASN A 77 19.06 -16.26 2.05
C ASN A 77 19.91 -15.03 2.43
N SER A 78 20.92 -14.67 1.64
CA SER A 78 21.59 -13.39 1.80
C SER A 78 20.74 -12.29 1.13
N LYS A 79 19.61 -11.94 1.75
CA LYS A 79 18.88 -10.73 1.33
C LYS A 79 19.87 -9.58 1.35
N SER A 80 19.93 -8.84 0.24
CA SER A 80 20.86 -7.74 0.07
C SER A 80 20.77 -6.75 1.23
N ALA A 81 21.89 -6.13 1.61
CA ALA A 81 21.96 -5.19 2.74
C ALA A 81 20.89 -4.08 2.64
N TRP A 82 20.53 -3.64 1.42
CA TRP A 82 19.50 -2.62 1.22
C TRP A 82 18.08 -3.13 1.53
N VAL A 83 17.76 -4.41 1.30
CA VAL A 83 16.46 -5.01 1.69
C VAL A 83 16.32 -5.06 3.21
N LYS A 84 17.39 -5.46 3.91
CA LYS A 84 17.44 -5.41 5.38
C LYS A 84 17.27 -3.98 5.90
N TRP A 85 17.96 -3.01 5.28
CA TRP A 85 17.81 -1.60 5.59
C TRP A 85 16.36 -1.12 5.37
N TYR A 86 15.77 -1.43 4.19
CA TYR A 86 14.40 -1.05 3.86
C TYR A 86 13.38 -1.58 4.88
N ARG A 87 13.51 -2.83 5.29
CA ARG A 87 12.66 -3.44 6.31
C ARG A 87 12.85 -2.87 7.70
N LYS A 88 14.07 -2.48 8.05
CA LYS A 88 14.39 -1.87 9.35
C LYS A 88 13.75 -0.48 9.49
N TYR A 89 13.83 0.34 8.46
CA TYR A 89 13.43 1.76 8.53
C TYR A 89 12.02 2.05 8.00
N HIS A 90 11.37 1.10 7.35
CA HIS A 90 10.00 1.23 6.85
C HIS A 90 9.73 2.54 6.09
N PRO A 91 10.48 2.90 5.04
CA PRO A 91 10.37 4.21 4.39
C PRO A 91 9.00 4.45 3.76
N HIS A 92 8.28 3.40 3.32
CA HIS A 92 6.95 3.57 2.74
C HIS A 92 5.92 4.16 3.73
N PRO A 93 5.72 3.62 4.95
CA PRO A 93 4.87 4.26 5.96
C PRO A 93 5.23 5.71 6.25
N MET A 94 6.52 6.05 6.28
CA MET A 94 6.96 7.43 6.50
C MET A 94 6.55 8.35 5.34
N LEU A 95 6.75 7.91 4.10
CA LEU A 95 6.50 8.72 2.90
C LEU A 95 5.01 8.96 2.63
N VAL A 96 4.12 8.01 2.92
CA VAL A 96 2.68 8.14 2.61
C VAL A 96 1.98 9.21 3.44
N HIS A 97 2.52 9.59 4.61
CA HIS A 97 1.91 10.62 5.44
C HIS A 97 1.90 11.99 4.76
N PHE A 98 2.93 12.31 3.96
CA PHE A 98 3.04 13.60 3.29
C PHE A 98 1.94 13.83 2.25
N PRO A 99 1.73 12.97 1.24
CA PRO A 99 0.67 13.20 0.27
C PRO A 99 -0.72 13.16 0.92
N ILE A 100 -0.97 12.31 1.92
CA ILE A 100 -2.25 12.27 2.62
C ILE A 100 -2.51 13.60 3.32
N ALA A 101 -1.58 14.05 4.17
CA ALA A 101 -1.75 15.29 4.93
C ALA A 101 -1.90 16.51 4.01
N LEU A 102 -1.06 16.61 2.98
CA LEU A 102 -1.06 17.77 2.08
C LEU A 102 -2.27 17.84 1.17
N HIS A 103 -2.79 16.72 0.64
CA HIS A 103 -4.04 16.73 -0.12
C HIS A 103 -5.24 17.11 0.75
N LEU A 104 -5.31 16.61 1.98
CA LEU A 104 -6.37 16.98 2.92
C LEU A 104 -6.26 18.46 3.34
N PHE A 105 -5.05 18.94 3.57
CA PHE A 105 -4.79 20.34 3.88
C PHE A 105 -5.18 21.24 2.69
N ALA A 106 -4.80 20.88 1.46
CA ALA A 106 -5.21 21.61 0.27
C ALA A 106 -6.74 21.64 0.12
N ALA A 107 -7.43 20.52 0.36
CA ALA A 107 -8.90 20.49 0.34
C ALA A 107 -9.53 21.41 1.41
N GLY A 108 -8.98 21.40 2.63
CA GLY A 108 -9.41 22.30 3.71
C GLY A 108 -9.19 23.79 3.36
N LEU A 109 -8.01 24.14 2.86
CA LEU A 109 -7.72 25.50 2.39
C LEU A 109 -8.60 25.91 1.22
N ASN A 110 -8.93 24.97 0.34
CA ASN A 110 -9.84 25.23 -0.79
C ASN A 110 -11.26 25.58 -0.31
N ILE A 111 -11.74 24.99 0.76
CA ILE A 111 -12.99 25.39 1.40
C ILE A 111 -12.89 26.84 1.89
N LEU A 112 -11.82 27.19 2.61
CA LEU A 112 -11.61 28.56 3.09
C LEU A 112 -11.53 29.54 1.91
N PHE A 113 -10.82 29.20 0.86
CA PHE A 113 -10.76 30.01 -0.35
C PHE A 113 -12.15 30.26 -0.96
N LEU A 114 -12.98 29.23 -1.09
CA LEU A 114 -14.33 29.37 -1.66
C LEU A 114 -15.24 30.29 -0.84
N PHE A 115 -15.02 30.35 0.50
CA PHE A 115 -15.79 31.24 1.38
C PHE A 115 -15.25 32.68 1.42
N TYR A 116 -13.93 32.84 1.51
CA TYR A 116 -13.31 34.14 1.79
C TYR A 116 -12.74 34.81 0.54
N GLN A 117 -12.50 34.08 -0.54
CA GLN A 117 -11.92 34.56 -1.82
C GLN A 117 -10.55 35.26 -1.65
N GLU A 118 -9.81 34.93 -0.59
CA GLU A 118 -8.49 35.50 -0.33
C GLU A 118 -7.40 34.79 -1.15
N SER A 119 -6.57 35.58 -1.83
CA SER A 119 -5.48 35.06 -2.70
C SER A 119 -4.45 34.22 -1.98
N SER A 120 -4.24 34.50 -0.68
CA SER A 120 -3.34 33.71 0.18
C SER A 120 -3.79 32.26 0.28
N PHE A 121 -5.09 32.00 0.41
CA PHE A 121 -5.62 30.64 0.40
C PHE A 121 -5.45 29.96 -0.96
N ALA A 122 -5.74 30.66 -2.06
CA ALA A 122 -5.56 30.12 -3.42
C ALA A 122 -4.12 29.68 -3.66
N THR A 123 -3.16 30.52 -3.29
CA THR A 123 -1.73 30.24 -3.38
C THR A 123 -1.32 29.04 -2.52
N ALA A 124 -1.78 29.00 -1.28
CA ALA A 124 -1.49 27.89 -0.38
C ALA A 124 -2.12 26.57 -0.84
N VAL A 125 -3.33 26.58 -1.41
CA VAL A 125 -3.97 25.43 -2.06
C VAL A 125 -3.09 24.88 -3.15
N PHE A 126 -2.67 25.73 -4.09
CA PHE A 126 -1.85 25.28 -5.22
C PHE A 126 -0.53 24.65 -4.77
N TYR A 127 0.24 25.31 -3.91
CA TYR A 127 1.53 24.77 -3.46
C TYR A 127 1.36 23.48 -2.65
N SER A 128 0.38 23.42 -1.76
CA SER A 128 0.10 22.19 -1.00
C SER A 128 -0.28 21.05 -1.92
N PHE A 129 -1.15 21.30 -2.89
CA PHE A 129 -1.61 20.32 -3.87
C PHE A 129 -0.47 19.86 -4.80
N PHE A 130 0.36 20.79 -5.25
CA PHE A 130 1.53 20.50 -6.08
C PHE A 130 2.53 19.59 -5.34
N VAL A 131 2.92 19.98 -4.12
CA VAL A 131 3.85 19.19 -3.31
C VAL A 131 3.24 17.84 -2.96
N ALA A 132 1.92 17.78 -2.62
CA ALA A 132 1.22 16.53 -2.37
C ALA A 132 1.31 15.56 -3.55
N THR A 133 1.14 16.06 -4.78
CA THR A 133 1.22 15.25 -6.00
C THR A 133 2.63 14.71 -6.22
N ILE A 134 3.67 15.52 -6.04
CA ILE A 134 5.07 15.08 -6.13
C ILE A 134 5.39 14.03 -5.06
N MET A 135 5.00 14.28 -3.81
CA MET A 135 5.18 13.31 -2.72
C MET A 135 4.37 12.03 -2.96
N GLY A 136 3.23 12.12 -3.64
CA GLY A 136 2.42 10.98 -4.08
C GLY A 136 3.18 10.05 -5.03
N ILE A 137 3.98 10.60 -5.96
CA ILE A 137 4.84 9.81 -6.84
C ILE A 137 5.86 9.01 -6.00
N LEU A 138 6.55 9.68 -5.07
CA LEU A 138 7.54 9.03 -4.20
C LEU A 138 6.91 7.96 -3.31
N ALA A 139 5.73 8.25 -2.77
CA ALA A 139 4.96 7.30 -1.96
C ALA A 139 4.53 6.07 -2.78
N MET A 140 4.11 6.27 -4.04
CA MET A 140 3.74 5.17 -4.94
C MET A 140 4.94 4.27 -5.25
N PHE A 141 6.11 4.84 -5.59
CA PHE A 141 7.33 4.06 -5.81
C PHE A 141 7.74 3.27 -4.57
N SER A 142 7.75 3.91 -3.40
CA SER A 142 8.06 3.22 -2.15
C SER A 142 7.03 2.14 -1.81
N GLY A 143 5.76 2.34 -2.19
CA GLY A 143 4.69 1.35 -2.04
C GLY A 143 4.89 0.12 -2.91
N ILE A 144 5.27 0.30 -4.17
CA ILE A 144 5.60 -0.81 -5.09
C ILE A 144 6.82 -1.58 -4.57
N LEU A 145 7.85 -0.88 -4.09
CA LEU A 145 9.02 -1.52 -3.45
C LEU A 145 8.63 -2.31 -2.21
N SER A 146 7.78 -1.74 -1.35
CA SER A 146 7.27 -2.43 -0.16
C SER A 146 6.45 -3.66 -0.54
N TRP A 147 5.60 -3.57 -1.55
CA TRP A 147 4.82 -4.68 -2.06
C TRP A 147 5.73 -5.80 -2.59
N TRP A 148 6.75 -5.45 -3.35
CA TRP A 148 7.74 -6.43 -3.84
C TRP A 148 8.54 -7.07 -2.70
N ILE A 149 9.10 -6.27 -1.79
CA ILE A 149 10.02 -6.75 -0.74
C ILE A 149 9.29 -7.59 0.32
N ASN A 150 8.10 -7.15 0.73
CA ASN A 150 7.40 -7.74 1.87
C ASN A 150 6.33 -8.74 1.46
N TYR A 151 5.75 -8.60 0.26
CA TYR A 151 4.60 -9.39 -0.18
C TYR A 151 4.83 -10.09 -1.52
N GLN A 152 6.05 -10.02 -2.08
CA GLN A 152 6.47 -10.67 -3.32
C GLN A 152 5.50 -10.42 -4.49
N LEU A 153 4.92 -9.23 -4.55
CA LEU A 153 3.91 -8.79 -5.51
C LEU A 153 2.62 -9.64 -5.50
N ALA A 154 2.26 -10.21 -4.36
CA ALA A 154 1.01 -10.97 -4.25
C ALA A 154 -0.20 -10.12 -4.68
N PHE A 155 -0.99 -10.61 -5.65
CA PHE A 155 -2.15 -9.92 -6.20
C PHE A 155 -3.38 -10.16 -5.32
N THR A 156 -3.49 -9.41 -4.22
CA THR A 156 -4.69 -9.40 -3.40
C THR A 156 -5.60 -8.22 -3.74
N HIS A 157 -6.88 -8.32 -3.41
CA HIS A 157 -7.85 -7.26 -3.66
C HIS A 157 -7.44 -5.91 -3.04
N VAL A 158 -6.83 -5.95 -1.84
CA VAL A 158 -6.37 -4.73 -1.15
C VAL A 158 -5.25 -4.03 -1.93
N PHE A 159 -4.27 -4.77 -2.44
CA PHE A 159 -3.17 -4.19 -3.23
C PHE A 159 -3.66 -3.63 -4.57
N LEU A 160 -4.61 -4.30 -5.22
CA LEU A 160 -5.20 -3.80 -6.47
C LEU A 160 -5.97 -2.49 -6.25
N ILE A 161 -6.79 -2.41 -5.19
CA ILE A 161 -7.49 -1.18 -4.83
C ILE A 161 -6.48 -0.05 -4.56
N LYS A 162 -5.45 -0.30 -3.75
CA LYS A 162 -4.44 0.72 -3.43
C LYS A 162 -3.70 1.20 -4.68
N LEU A 163 -3.29 0.30 -5.56
CA LEU A 163 -2.60 0.66 -6.79
C LEU A 163 -3.51 1.50 -7.70
N SER A 164 -4.76 1.06 -7.92
CA SER A 164 -5.72 1.79 -8.75
C SER A 164 -6.01 3.19 -8.22
N LEU A 165 -6.29 3.31 -6.91
CA LEU A 165 -6.55 4.60 -6.29
C LEU A 165 -5.32 5.52 -6.30
N SER A 166 -4.10 4.97 -6.14
CA SER A 166 -2.86 5.76 -6.24
C SER A 166 -2.68 6.33 -7.64
N ILE A 167 -2.94 5.53 -8.68
CA ILE A 167 -2.87 5.98 -10.08
C ILE A 167 -3.93 7.06 -10.35
N ILE A 168 -5.18 6.85 -9.90
CA ILE A 168 -6.26 7.82 -10.05
C ILE A 168 -5.89 9.14 -9.36
N THR A 169 -5.42 9.10 -8.11
CA THR A 169 -5.00 10.29 -7.37
C THR A 169 -3.88 11.05 -8.09
N LEU A 170 -2.90 10.33 -8.63
CA LEU A 170 -1.80 10.93 -9.38
C LEU A 170 -2.28 11.60 -10.68
N LEU A 171 -3.14 10.93 -11.45
CA LEU A 171 -3.71 11.48 -12.68
C LEU A 171 -4.53 12.74 -12.39
N LEU A 172 -5.38 12.72 -11.35
CA LEU A 172 -6.13 13.89 -10.90
C LEU A 172 -5.19 15.02 -10.49
N GLY A 173 -4.11 14.70 -9.77
CA GLY A 173 -3.08 15.67 -9.37
C GLY A 173 -2.44 16.35 -10.58
N ILE A 174 -2.01 15.58 -11.58
CA ILE A 174 -1.42 16.10 -12.82
C ILE A 174 -2.42 17.00 -13.57
N VAL A 175 -3.67 16.55 -13.71
CA VAL A 175 -4.70 17.33 -14.40
C VAL A 175 -4.99 18.64 -13.66
N GLY A 176 -5.14 18.61 -12.33
CA GLY A 176 -5.39 19.82 -11.53
C GLY A 176 -4.24 20.82 -11.62
N ILE A 177 -2.98 20.36 -11.55
CA ILE A 177 -1.80 21.20 -11.75
C ILE A 177 -1.78 21.80 -13.15
N SER A 178 -2.08 21.00 -14.18
CA SER A 178 -2.11 21.48 -15.59
C SER A 178 -3.17 22.56 -15.81
N ILE A 179 -4.36 22.41 -15.21
CA ILE A 179 -5.43 23.42 -15.28
C ILE A 179 -4.97 24.75 -14.66
N TYR A 180 -4.32 24.70 -13.49
CA TYR A 180 -3.82 25.89 -12.81
C TYR A 180 -2.69 26.57 -13.60
N LEU A 181 -1.73 25.80 -14.13
CA LEU A 181 -0.60 26.33 -14.89
C LEU A 181 -1.01 26.92 -16.24
N ASP A 182 -2.10 26.41 -16.86
CA ASP A 182 -2.68 26.97 -18.07
C ASP A 182 -3.27 28.39 -17.82
N ASN A 183 -3.95 28.57 -16.68
CA ASN A 183 -4.47 29.87 -16.26
C ASN A 183 -4.61 29.91 -14.72
N PRO A 184 -3.71 30.58 -13.99
CA PRO A 184 -3.79 30.71 -12.53
C PRO A 184 -5.08 31.39 -12.02
N ASP A 185 -5.71 32.27 -12.84
CA ASP A 185 -6.95 32.94 -12.48
C ASP A 185 -8.16 31.99 -12.50
N VAL A 186 -7.96 30.73 -12.94
CA VAL A 186 -9.02 29.70 -12.96
C VAL A 186 -9.68 29.54 -11.59
N VAL A 187 -8.95 29.79 -10.50
CA VAL A 187 -9.48 29.70 -9.13
C VAL A 187 -10.61 30.68 -8.84
N TYR A 188 -10.65 31.84 -9.51
CA TYR A 188 -11.64 32.91 -9.32
C TYR A 188 -12.79 32.86 -10.35
N LEU A 189 -12.65 32.08 -11.42
CA LEU A 189 -13.60 32.05 -12.52
C LEU A 189 -14.81 31.15 -12.18
N THR A 190 -15.96 31.47 -12.75
CA THR A 190 -17.17 30.63 -12.71
C THR A 190 -17.31 29.73 -13.93
N SER A 191 -16.19 29.32 -14.49
CA SER A 191 -16.11 28.47 -15.68
C SER A 191 -16.16 27.00 -15.34
N LEU A 192 -16.44 26.16 -16.33
CA LEU A 192 -16.33 24.69 -16.15
C LEU A 192 -14.93 24.26 -15.72
N LYS A 193 -13.88 24.91 -16.24
CA LYS A 193 -12.48 24.63 -15.81
C LYS A 193 -12.27 24.93 -14.32
N SER A 194 -12.86 26.01 -13.80
CA SER A 194 -12.81 26.36 -12.38
C SER A 194 -13.51 25.29 -11.52
N ILE A 195 -14.72 24.91 -11.89
CA ILE A 195 -15.48 23.86 -11.19
C ILE A 195 -14.67 22.55 -11.17
N LEU A 196 -14.09 22.16 -12.30
CA LEU A 196 -13.25 20.97 -12.40
C LEU A 196 -12.01 21.07 -11.52
N TYR A 197 -11.33 22.22 -11.48
CA TYR A 197 -10.16 22.43 -10.63
C TYR A 197 -10.49 22.20 -9.15
N HIS A 198 -11.53 22.87 -8.64
CA HIS A 198 -11.94 22.71 -7.24
C HIS A 198 -12.45 21.30 -6.94
N ALA A 199 -13.21 20.70 -7.87
CA ALA A 199 -13.68 19.32 -7.72
C ALA A 199 -12.52 18.30 -7.66
N ILE A 200 -11.47 18.49 -8.46
CA ILE A 200 -10.28 17.64 -8.44
C ILE A 200 -9.58 17.72 -7.09
N ILE A 201 -9.43 18.91 -6.50
CA ILE A 201 -8.82 19.07 -5.18
C ILE A 201 -9.60 18.29 -4.11
N PHE A 202 -10.94 18.39 -4.10
CA PHE A 202 -11.77 17.63 -3.16
C PHE A 202 -11.71 16.12 -3.43
N LEU A 203 -11.75 15.72 -4.70
CA LEU A 203 -11.73 14.31 -5.07
C LEU A 203 -10.40 13.64 -4.68
N THR A 204 -9.27 14.34 -4.85
CA THR A 204 -7.96 13.82 -4.36
C THR A 204 -7.94 13.70 -2.84
N GLY A 205 -8.53 14.64 -2.11
CA GLY A 205 -8.72 14.53 -0.65
C GLY A 205 -9.50 13.27 -0.25
N ILE A 206 -10.59 12.96 -0.97
CA ILE A 206 -11.39 11.75 -0.74
C ILE A 206 -10.59 10.49 -1.07
N THR A 207 -9.90 10.47 -2.23
CA THR A 207 -9.13 9.28 -2.65
C THR A 207 -8.00 8.95 -1.69
N VAL A 208 -7.29 9.95 -1.13
CA VAL A 208 -6.23 9.69 -0.14
C VAL A 208 -6.78 9.21 1.20
N MET A 209 -7.98 9.63 1.62
CA MET A 209 -8.65 9.05 2.80
C MET A 209 -8.98 7.57 2.61
N VAL A 210 -9.52 7.20 1.44
CA VAL A 210 -9.80 5.80 1.11
C VAL A 210 -8.51 4.98 1.02
N LEU A 211 -7.42 5.56 0.48
CA LEU A 211 -6.09 4.94 0.47
C LEU A 211 -5.56 4.70 1.87
N ALA A 212 -5.68 5.68 2.77
CA ALA A 212 -5.26 5.58 4.16
C ALA A 212 -6.03 4.49 4.91
N TYR A 213 -7.36 4.44 4.74
CA TYR A 213 -8.21 3.41 5.32
C TYR A 213 -7.81 2.00 4.87
N ASN A 214 -7.63 1.79 3.56
CA ASN A 214 -7.16 0.49 3.04
C ASN A 214 -5.71 0.18 3.45
N GLY A 215 -4.89 1.19 3.72
CA GLY A 215 -3.56 1.03 4.30
C GLY A 215 -3.64 0.48 5.72
N GLY A 216 -4.56 1.00 6.53
CA GLY A 216 -4.83 0.54 7.90
C GLY A 216 -5.24 -0.93 7.96
N LYS A 217 -6.07 -1.40 7.03
CA LYS A 217 -6.50 -2.82 6.96
C LYS A 217 -5.36 -3.83 6.75
N ILE A 218 -4.21 -3.40 6.23
CA ILE A 218 -3.03 -4.26 6.13
C ILE A 218 -2.34 -4.41 7.48
N THR A 219 -2.37 -3.36 8.30
CA THR A 219 -1.72 -3.33 9.62
C THR A 219 -2.64 -3.91 10.71
N TRP A 220 -3.94 -3.63 10.62
CA TRP A 220 -4.99 -4.11 11.52
C TRP A 220 -6.11 -4.76 10.69
N PRO A 221 -6.01 -6.06 10.40
CA PRO A 221 -7.09 -6.81 9.72
C PRO A 221 -8.35 -6.84 10.59
N ASP A 222 -9.53 -6.70 9.96
CA ASP A 222 -10.81 -6.80 10.65
C ASP A 222 -10.97 -8.23 11.24
N GLU A 223 -11.40 -8.37 12.51
CA GLU A 223 -11.58 -9.65 13.20
C GLU A 223 -12.66 -10.55 12.53
N GLU A 224 -13.60 -9.97 11.78
CA GLU A 224 -14.65 -10.69 11.05
C GLU A 224 -14.13 -11.45 9.80
N SER A 225 -12.85 -11.33 9.47
CA SER A 225 -12.24 -12.03 8.32
C SER A 225 -11.41 -13.25 8.70
N SER A 226 -11.49 -13.69 9.96
CA SER A 226 -10.85 -14.90 10.50
C SER A 226 -11.68 -16.16 10.29
#